data_44a3fb0503052d585e3802c4a7d425f8
#
_entry.id   44a3fb0503052d585e3802c4a7d425f8
#
_cell.length_a   1.000
_cell.length_b   1.000
_cell.length_c   1.000
_cell.angle_alpha   90.00
_cell.angle_beta   90.00
_cell.angle_gamma   90.00
#
_symmetry.space_group_name_H-M   'P 1'
#
loop_
_entity.id
_entity.type
_entity.pdbx_description
1 polymer ?
#
loop_
_entity_poly.entity_id
_entity_poly.type
_entity_poly.pdbx_seq_one_letter_code
_entity_poly.pdbx_strand_id
1 'polypeptide(L)'
;LVGSEMCIRDRSYVTWAYNNNASNRNAEEAVVKIFRNLKRAYEDGNDLEAREAMLIASYKAGLAFNHTGVGYVHAIAHAMGGIYNTAHGLANAVIMPIVLEDYGTAVHPQLAHLAEITGVKTTGSDAEKANAFIAAIRQMNREMGLPTGFDFIEQKDFPQIIKWALAEGNGTYPVPVIYNEARMRHVLNRIVLEA
;
A
#
# COMPACT_ATOMS: atom_id res chain seq x y z
N LEU A 1 -11.24 -5.58 2.56
CA LEU A 1 -11.18 -5.65 1.10
C LEU A 1 -10.52 -4.42 0.48
N VAL A 2 -10.95 -3.20 0.87
CA VAL A 2 -10.52 -1.94 0.24
C VAL A 2 -9.03 -1.63 0.39
N GLY A 3 -8.45 -1.86 1.56
CA GLY A 3 -7.03 -1.54 1.82
C GLY A 3 -6.06 -2.49 1.13
N SER A 4 -6.39 -3.78 1.02
CA SER A 4 -5.54 -4.75 0.34
C SER A 4 -5.45 -4.50 -1.17
N GLU A 5 -6.52 -4.06 -1.80
CA GLU A 5 -6.54 -3.74 -3.23
C GLU A 5 -5.67 -2.51 -3.56
N MET A 6 -5.69 -1.47 -2.73
CA MET A 6 -4.80 -0.33 -2.87
C MET A 6 -3.34 -0.72 -2.72
N CYS A 7 -3.01 -1.52 -1.72
CA CYS A 7 -1.64 -1.93 -1.45
C CYS A 7 -1.04 -2.84 -2.54
N ILE A 8 -1.83 -3.75 -3.08
CA ILE A 8 -1.39 -4.67 -4.14
C ILE A 8 -1.01 -3.90 -5.40
N ARG A 9 -1.71 -2.84 -5.74
CA ARG A 9 -1.51 -2.06 -6.97
C ARG A 9 -0.35 -1.10 -6.92
N ASP A 10 -0.28 -0.29 -5.89
CA ASP A 10 0.79 0.70 -5.74
C ASP A 10 2.14 0.01 -5.76
N ARG A 11 2.16 -1.21 -5.33
CA ARG A 11 3.35 -2.01 -5.21
C ARG A 11 3.80 -2.69 -6.49
N SER A 12 2.87 -3.25 -7.25
CA SER A 12 3.22 -3.86 -8.54
C SER A 12 3.81 -2.81 -9.50
N TYR A 13 3.41 -1.55 -9.37
CA TYR A 13 3.96 -0.44 -10.14
C TYR A 13 5.33 0.05 -9.61
N VAL A 14 5.53 -0.04 -8.31
CA VAL A 14 6.75 0.44 -7.63
C VAL A 14 7.92 -0.56 -7.73
N THR A 15 7.63 -1.85 -7.93
CA THR A 15 8.67 -2.89 -8.05
C THR A 15 9.13 -3.07 -9.50
N TRP A 16 10.26 -2.51 -9.86
CA TRP A 16 10.78 -2.51 -11.24
C TRP A 16 11.17 -3.88 -11.82
N ALA A 17 11.55 -4.83 -11.00
CA ALA A 17 12.29 -6.02 -11.44
C ALA A 17 11.51 -6.97 -12.36
N TYR A 18 10.17 -6.95 -12.32
CA TYR A 18 9.33 -7.84 -13.11
C TYR A 18 8.18 -7.12 -13.84
N ASN A 19 8.23 -5.78 -13.90
CA ASN A 19 7.21 -4.99 -14.58
C ASN A 19 7.28 -5.17 -16.09
N ASN A 20 6.12 -5.31 -16.70
CA ASN A 20 5.95 -5.23 -18.14
C ASN A 20 4.85 -4.20 -18.47
N ASN A 21 4.78 -3.81 -19.75
CA ASN A 21 3.81 -2.81 -20.20
C ASN A 21 2.34 -3.18 -19.91
N ALA A 22 2.03 -4.45 -19.80
CA ALA A 22 0.66 -4.91 -19.50
C ALA A 22 0.37 -4.82 -17.99
N SER A 23 1.31 -5.25 -17.13
CA SER A 23 1.17 -5.11 -15.67
C SER A 23 1.09 -3.66 -15.23
N ASN A 24 1.93 -2.77 -15.81
CA ASN A 24 1.90 -1.35 -15.51
C ASN A 24 0.56 -0.71 -15.88
N ARG A 25 0.04 -0.94 -17.10
CA ARG A 25 -1.27 -0.43 -17.49
C ARG A 25 -2.39 -0.92 -16.59
N ASN A 26 -2.39 -2.19 -16.22
CA ASN A 26 -3.39 -2.72 -15.28
C ASN A 26 -3.30 -2.07 -13.90
N ALA A 27 -2.09 -1.84 -13.38
CA ALA A 27 -1.88 -1.15 -12.12
C ALA A 27 -2.37 0.31 -12.18
N GLU A 28 -1.97 1.07 -13.21
CA GLU A 28 -2.38 2.46 -13.43
C GLU A 28 -3.89 2.62 -13.53
N GLU A 29 -4.54 1.80 -14.37
CA GLU A 29 -6.01 1.82 -14.51
C GLU A 29 -6.71 1.46 -13.19
N ALA A 30 -6.17 0.51 -12.44
CA ALA A 30 -6.71 0.14 -11.14
C ALA A 30 -6.61 1.31 -10.15
N VAL A 31 -5.44 1.97 -10.04
CA VAL A 31 -5.23 3.13 -9.16
C VAL A 31 -6.18 4.27 -9.51
N VAL A 32 -6.28 4.64 -10.81
CA VAL A 32 -7.19 5.71 -11.25
C VAL A 32 -8.65 5.41 -10.90
N LYS A 33 -9.10 4.16 -11.13
CA LYS A 33 -10.48 3.76 -10.79
C LYS A 33 -10.77 3.88 -9.30
N ILE A 34 -9.81 3.55 -8.44
CA ILE A 34 -9.99 3.62 -7.00
C ILE A 34 -10.02 5.07 -6.50
N PHE A 35 -9.06 5.89 -6.92
CA PHE A 35 -9.07 7.29 -6.53
C PHE A 35 -10.39 8.01 -6.90
N ARG A 36 -11.03 7.56 -7.98
CA ARG A 36 -12.32 8.13 -8.42
C ARG A 36 -13.55 7.54 -7.73
N ASN A 37 -13.51 6.28 -7.33
CA ASN A 37 -14.75 5.55 -7.00
C ASN A 37 -14.75 4.94 -5.60
N LEU A 38 -13.60 4.81 -4.92
CA LEU A 38 -13.54 4.13 -3.63
C LEU A 38 -14.42 4.81 -2.58
N LYS A 39 -14.32 6.13 -2.46
CA LYS A 39 -15.12 6.91 -1.51
C LYS A 39 -16.62 6.78 -1.83
N ARG A 40 -17.00 6.93 -3.10
CA ARG A 40 -18.40 6.74 -3.54
C ARG A 40 -18.94 5.37 -3.17
N ALA A 41 -18.18 4.31 -3.46
CA ALA A 41 -18.59 2.95 -3.15
C ALA A 41 -18.64 2.66 -1.64
N TYR A 42 -17.86 3.39 -0.84
CA TYR A 42 -17.87 3.30 0.62
C TYR A 42 -19.07 4.04 1.23
N GLU A 43 -19.37 5.25 0.75
CA GLU A 43 -20.48 6.10 1.24
C GLU A 43 -21.85 5.60 0.81
N ASP A 44 -21.98 5.06 -0.40
CA ASP A 44 -23.22 4.49 -0.92
C ASP A 44 -23.00 3.07 -1.50
N GLY A 45 -23.43 2.08 -0.75
CA GLY A 45 -23.40 0.68 -1.17
C GLY A 45 -24.32 0.35 -2.37
N ASN A 46 -25.23 1.26 -2.76
CA ASN A 46 -26.12 1.11 -3.90
C ASN A 46 -25.61 1.85 -5.16
N ASP A 47 -24.51 2.59 -5.08
CA ASP A 47 -23.84 3.16 -6.25
C ASP A 47 -23.21 2.04 -7.09
N LEU A 48 -24.01 1.44 -7.97
CA LEU A 48 -23.61 0.30 -8.78
C LEU A 48 -22.46 0.63 -9.73
N GLU A 49 -22.39 1.86 -10.25
CA GLU A 49 -21.29 2.31 -11.09
C GLU A 49 -19.96 2.33 -10.32
N ALA A 50 -19.94 2.91 -9.13
CA ALA A 50 -18.75 2.93 -8.28
C ALA A 50 -18.34 1.50 -7.84
N ARG A 51 -19.29 0.65 -7.51
CA ARG A 51 -19.04 -0.76 -7.14
C ARG A 51 -18.47 -1.57 -8.30
N GLU A 52 -19.01 -1.40 -9.51
CA GLU A 52 -18.48 -2.03 -10.71
C GLU A 52 -17.06 -1.55 -11.01
N ALA A 53 -16.81 -0.25 -10.91
CA ALA A 53 -15.48 0.32 -11.07
C ALA A 53 -14.48 -0.27 -10.07
N MET A 54 -14.89 -0.48 -8.81
CA MET A 54 -14.07 -1.10 -7.77
C MET A 54 -13.81 -2.59 -8.04
N LEU A 55 -14.80 -3.34 -8.54
CA LEU A 55 -14.63 -4.74 -8.95
C LEU A 55 -13.62 -4.88 -10.08
N ILE A 56 -13.75 -4.04 -11.12
CA ILE A 56 -12.79 -4.00 -12.23
C ILE A 56 -11.39 -3.60 -11.73
N ALA A 57 -11.31 -2.64 -10.83
CA ALA A 57 -10.03 -2.21 -10.24
C ALA A 57 -9.36 -3.36 -9.48
N SER A 58 -10.12 -4.12 -8.69
CA SER A 58 -9.63 -5.31 -7.98
C SER A 58 -9.10 -6.38 -8.95
N TYR A 59 -9.86 -6.69 -9.98
CA TYR A 59 -9.43 -7.64 -11.02
C TYR A 59 -8.13 -7.21 -11.71
N LYS A 60 -8.04 -5.94 -12.13
CA LYS A 60 -6.82 -5.40 -12.77
C LYS A 60 -5.63 -5.37 -11.82
N ALA A 61 -5.85 -5.05 -10.56
CA ALA A 61 -4.84 -5.16 -9.53
C ALA A 61 -4.33 -6.59 -9.40
N GLY A 62 -5.23 -7.57 -9.38
CA GLY A 62 -4.90 -8.99 -9.37
C GLY A 62 -4.01 -9.40 -10.54
N LEU A 63 -4.34 -8.97 -11.76
CA LEU A 63 -3.52 -9.22 -12.95
C LEU A 63 -2.13 -8.59 -12.84
N ALA A 64 -2.03 -7.39 -12.28
CA ALA A 64 -0.77 -6.69 -12.14
C ALA A 64 0.17 -7.41 -11.15
N PHE A 65 -0.30 -7.72 -9.94
CA PHE A 65 0.57 -8.31 -8.91
C PHE A 65 0.88 -9.79 -9.12
N ASN A 66 0.08 -10.52 -9.89
CA ASN A 66 0.38 -11.91 -10.22
C ASN A 66 1.74 -12.09 -10.91
N HIS A 67 2.24 -11.04 -11.56
CA HIS A 67 3.56 -11.01 -12.19
C HIS A 67 4.66 -10.40 -11.31
N THR A 68 4.32 -9.48 -10.41
CA THR A 68 5.30 -8.66 -9.68
C THR A 68 5.44 -9.04 -8.22
N GLY A 69 4.55 -9.89 -7.71
CA GLY A 69 4.48 -10.21 -6.29
C GLY A 69 3.96 -9.06 -5.42
N VAL A 70 4.06 -9.26 -4.12
CA VAL A 70 3.74 -8.25 -3.09
C VAL A 70 5.05 -7.80 -2.40
N GLY A 71 5.07 -7.31 -1.17
CA GLY A 71 6.33 -6.92 -0.53
C GLY A 71 6.11 -6.56 0.95
N TYR A 72 6.91 -5.61 1.58
CA TYR A 72 6.91 -5.43 3.02
C TYR A 72 5.58 -5.00 3.63
N VAL A 73 4.73 -4.26 2.94
CA VAL A 73 3.38 -3.95 3.44
C VAL A 73 2.61 -5.24 3.73
N HIS A 74 2.60 -6.18 2.77
CA HIS A 74 1.96 -7.48 2.94
C HIS A 74 2.69 -8.36 3.94
N ALA A 75 4.03 -8.42 3.88
CA ALA A 75 4.82 -9.22 4.79
C ALA A 75 4.60 -8.81 6.26
N ILE A 76 4.52 -7.51 6.54
CA ILE A 76 4.17 -7.00 7.87
C ILE A 76 2.70 -7.33 8.21
N ALA A 77 1.78 -7.10 7.27
CA ALA A 77 0.36 -7.40 7.49
C ALA A 77 0.09 -8.89 7.74
N HIS A 78 0.82 -9.80 7.06
CA HIS A 78 0.73 -11.24 7.30
C HIS A 78 1.25 -11.60 8.69
N ALA A 79 2.39 -11.04 9.10
CA ALA A 79 2.93 -11.26 10.44
C ALA A 79 1.98 -10.77 11.54
N MET A 80 1.38 -9.59 11.37
CA MET A 80 0.36 -9.05 12.27
C MET A 80 -0.91 -9.90 12.27
N GLY A 81 -1.36 -10.36 11.12
CA GLY A 81 -2.49 -11.28 11.00
C GLY A 81 -2.26 -12.57 11.76
N GLY A 82 -1.03 -13.12 11.70
CA GLY A 82 -0.66 -14.35 12.40
C GLY A 82 -0.58 -14.22 13.93
N ILE A 83 -0.21 -13.03 14.45
CA ILE A 83 -0.07 -12.81 15.90
C ILE A 83 -1.36 -12.25 16.50
N TYR A 84 -1.96 -11.25 15.86
CA TYR A 84 -3.07 -10.47 16.42
C TYR A 84 -4.42 -10.71 15.73
N ASN A 85 -4.47 -11.59 14.74
CA ASN A 85 -5.66 -11.80 13.91
C ASN A 85 -6.20 -10.50 13.28
N THR A 86 -5.29 -9.58 12.93
CA THR A 86 -5.63 -8.30 12.32
C THR A 86 -6.24 -8.51 10.94
N ALA A 87 -7.34 -7.84 10.65
CA ALA A 87 -7.96 -7.89 9.32
C ALA A 87 -6.97 -7.43 8.24
N HIS A 88 -6.69 -8.30 7.26
CA HIS A 88 -5.64 -8.12 6.25
C HIS A 88 -5.75 -6.78 5.51
N GLY A 89 -6.96 -6.41 5.06
CA GLY A 89 -7.18 -5.15 4.35
C GLY A 89 -6.91 -3.92 5.20
N LEU A 90 -7.30 -3.97 6.49
CA LEU A 90 -7.05 -2.90 7.45
C LEU A 90 -5.53 -2.74 7.70
N ALA A 91 -4.84 -3.85 7.95
CA ALA A 91 -3.39 -3.82 8.17
C ALA A 91 -2.67 -3.19 6.96
N ASN A 92 -2.98 -3.65 5.75
CA ASN A 92 -2.39 -3.11 4.53
C ASN A 92 -2.66 -1.60 4.36
N ALA A 93 -3.89 -1.13 4.59
CA ALA A 93 -4.25 0.28 4.43
C ALA A 93 -3.47 1.21 5.37
N VAL A 94 -3.25 0.78 6.63
CA VAL A 94 -2.51 1.53 7.63
C VAL A 94 -1.00 1.50 7.36
N ILE A 95 -0.45 0.34 7.02
CA ILE A 95 0.99 0.13 6.83
C ILE A 95 1.50 0.79 5.55
N MET A 96 0.70 0.78 4.48
CA MET A 96 1.13 1.20 3.14
C MET A 96 1.73 2.61 3.09
N PRO A 97 1.09 3.68 3.56
CA PRO A 97 1.66 5.02 3.48
C PRO A 97 2.96 5.15 4.29
N ILE A 98 3.12 4.38 5.37
CA ILE A 98 4.33 4.38 6.21
C ILE A 98 5.50 3.75 5.45
N VAL A 99 5.28 2.61 4.80
CA VAL A 99 6.31 1.91 4.01
C VAL A 99 6.67 2.70 2.76
N LEU A 100 5.71 3.34 2.07
CA LEU A 100 6.01 4.18 0.91
C LEU A 100 6.87 5.40 1.28
N GLU A 101 6.60 6.05 2.41
CA GLU A 101 7.46 7.12 2.95
C GLU A 101 8.86 6.60 3.29
N ASP A 102 8.95 5.41 3.90
CA ASP A 102 10.24 4.82 4.28
C ASP A 102 11.09 4.43 3.05
N TYR A 103 10.49 4.02 1.95
CA TYR A 103 11.22 3.79 0.69
C TYR A 103 11.87 5.07 0.15
N GLY A 104 11.30 6.24 0.43
CA GLY A 104 11.85 7.55 0.08
C GLY A 104 12.10 7.71 -1.42
N THR A 105 13.28 8.22 -1.77
CA THR A 105 13.63 8.55 -3.16
C THR A 105 13.61 7.36 -4.12
N ALA A 106 13.68 6.12 -3.61
CA ALA A 106 13.65 4.91 -4.44
C ALA A 106 12.32 4.73 -5.18
N VAL A 107 11.25 5.38 -4.73
CA VAL A 107 9.89 5.24 -5.30
C VAL A 107 9.29 6.56 -5.77
N HIS A 108 10.01 7.67 -5.63
CA HIS A 108 9.48 9.01 -6.00
C HIS A 108 9.04 9.09 -7.45
N PRO A 109 9.79 8.62 -8.46
CA PRO A 109 9.36 8.73 -9.86
C PRO A 109 8.04 8.01 -10.13
N GLN A 110 7.86 6.81 -9.58
CA GLN A 110 6.65 6.02 -9.77
C GLN A 110 5.45 6.65 -9.08
N LEU A 111 5.62 7.08 -7.82
CA LEU A 111 4.55 7.75 -7.07
C LEU A 111 4.21 9.11 -7.68
N ALA A 112 5.17 9.83 -8.24
CA ALA A 112 4.95 11.07 -8.97
C ALA A 112 4.06 10.84 -10.20
N HIS A 113 4.34 9.80 -10.98
CA HIS A 113 3.50 9.42 -12.11
C HIS A 113 2.08 9.04 -11.66
N LEU A 114 1.93 8.28 -10.58
CA LEU A 114 0.61 7.96 -10.03
C LEU A 114 -0.14 9.22 -9.55
N ALA A 115 0.55 10.20 -8.96
CA ALA A 115 -0.05 11.48 -8.60
C ALA A 115 -0.59 12.24 -9.81
N GLU A 116 0.14 12.21 -10.93
CA GLU A 116 -0.27 12.86 -12.18
C GLU A 116 -1.51 12.21 -12.79
N ILE A 117 -1.50 10.88 -12.99
CA ILE A 117 -2.60 10.18 -13.65
C ILE A 117 -3.87 10.13 -12.80
N THR A 118 -3.76 10.24 -11.48
CA THR A 118 -4.91 10.35 -10.56
C THR A 118 -5.42 11.78 -10.39
N GLY A 119 -4.66 12.78 -10.87
CA GLY A 119 -4.99 14.19 -10.71
C GLY A 119 -4.73 14.75 -9.32
N VAL A 120 -4.03 14.03 -8.45
CA VAL A 120 -3.69 14.48 -7.09
C VAL A 120 -2.74 15.68 -7.14
N LYS A 121 -1.68 15.59 -7.95
CA LYS A 121 -0.73 16.69 -8.19
C LYS A 121 -0.04 16.49 -9.53
N THR A 122 -0.13 17.48 -10.40
CA THR A 122 0.38 17.40 -11.78
C THR A 122 1.63 18.27 -12.02
N THR A 123 2.02 19.11 -11.06
CA THR A 123 3.17 20.03 -11.14
C THR A 123 4.10 19.88 -9.96
N GLY A 124 5.36 20.26 -10.13
CA GLY A 124 6.40 20.18 -9.10
C GLY A 124 7.39 19.03 -9.34
N SER A 125 8.32 18.86 -8.42
CA SER A 125 9.30 17.78 -8.44
C SER A 125 8.68 16.41 -8.16
N ASP A 126 9.37 15.33 -8.52
CA ASP A 126 8.91 13.96 -8.22
C ASP A 126 8.70 13.74 -6.71
N ALA A 127 9.57 14.32 -5.88
CA ALA A 127 9.43 14.25 -4.43
C ALA A 127 8.12 14.92 -3.94
N GLU A 128 7.80 16.11 -4.47
CA GLU A 128 6.57 16.83 -4.10
C GLU A 128 5.31 16.08 -4.54
N LYS A 129 5.33 15.51 -5.76
CA LYS A 129 4.23 14.71 -6.30
C LYS A 129 4.06 13.40 -5.51
N ALA A 130 5.16 12.69 -5.22
CA ALA A 130 5.15 11.46 -4.44
C ALA A 130 4.59 11.69 -3.02
N ASN A 131 5.04 12.74 -2.34
CA ASN A 131 4.53 13.10 -1.03
C ASN A 131 3.04 13.49 -1.07
N ALA A 132 2.60 14.19 -2.12
CA ALA A 132 1.19 14.51 -2.30
C ALA A 132 0.34 13.25 -2.52
N PHE A 133 0.84 12.25 -3.27
CA PHE A 133 0.16 10.98 -3.48
C PHE A 133 0.03 10.19 -2.17
N ILE A 134 1.10 10.09 -1.38
CA ILE A 134 1.06 9.44 -0.06
C ILE A 134 0.09 10.16 0.88
N ALA A 135 0.09 11.50 0.87
CA ALA A 135 -0.84 12.29 1.66
C ALA A 135 -2.31 12.07 1.24
N ALA A 136 -2.57 11.90 -0.05
CA ALA A 136 -3.90 11.57 -0.56
C ALA A 136 -4.39 10.19 -0.09
N ILE A 137 -3.50 9.18 -0.05
CA ILE A 137 -3.81 7.87 0.54
C ILE A 137 -4.17 8.02 2.02
N ARG A 138 -3.37 8.75 2.81
CA ARG A 138 -3.67 9.00 4.23
C ARG A 138 -5.00 9.74 4.42
N GLN A 139 -5.30 10.69 3.54
CA GLN A 139 -6.56 11.42 3.60
C GLN A 139 -7.74 10.49 3.32
N MET A 140 -7.64 9.63 2.31
CA MET A 140 -8.67 8.65 1.97
C MET A 140 -8.92 7.66 3.12
N ASN A 141 -7.86 7.19 3.78
CA ASN A 141 -7.97 6.34 4.97
C ASN A 141 -8.74 7.06 6.10
N ARG A 142 -8.39 8.33 6.39
CA ARG A 142 -9.10 9.12 7.41
C ARG A 142 -10.58 9.32 7.09
N GLU A 143 -10.90 9.63 5.84
CA GLU A 143 -12.29 9.83 5.39
C GLU A 143 -13.15 8.56 5.50
N MET A 144 -12.52 7.39 5.43
CA MET A 144 -13.17 6.09 5.66
C MET A 144 -13.12 5.64 7.13
N GLY A 145 -12.63 6.47 8.06
CA GLY A 145 -12.55 6.14 9.48
C GLY A 145 -11.48 5.10 9.85
N LEU A 146 -10.48 4.87 8.98
CA LEU A 146 -9.40 3.95 9.30
C LEU A 146 -8.40 4.58 10.28
N PRO A 147 -7.83 3.79 11.23
CA PRO A 147 -6.84 4.30 12.17
C PRO A 147 -5.53 4.67 11.46
N THR A 148 -4.72 5.50 12.10
CA THR A 148 -3.40 5.88 11.61
C THR A 148 -2.28 4.93 12.03
N GLY A 149 -2.57 4.02 12.95
CA GLY A 149 -1.69 3.00 13.51
C GLY A 149 -2.50 2.06 14.39
N PHE A 150 -1.82 1.22 15.18
CA PHE A 150 -2.44 0.23 16.06
C PHE A 150 -1.89 0.36 17.49
N ASP A 151 -2.77 0.32 18.48
CA ASP A 151 -2.48 0.41 19.91
C ASP A 151 -2.27 -0.96 20.59
N PHE A 152 -2.64 -2.04 19.91
CA PHE A 152 -2.57 -3.41 20.43
C PHE A 152 -1.24 -4.13 20.11
N ILE A 153 -0.34 -3.53 19.33
CA ILE A 153 0.94 -4.15 18.97
C ILE A 153 1.93 -3.92 20.09
N GLU A 154 2.44 -5.03 20.66
CA GLU A 154 3.38 -4.97 21.76
C GLU A 154 4.83 -5.09 21.26
N GLN A 155 5.74 -4.31 21.85
CA GLN A 155 7.16 -4.34 21.50
C GLN A 155 7.81 -5.72 21.73
N LYS A 156 7.30 -6.52 22.66
CA LYS A 156 7.78 -7.90 22.88
C LYS A 156 7.63 -8.79 21.66
N ASP A 157 6.66 -8.50 20.78
CA ASP A 157 6.36 -9.29 19.57
C ASP A 157 7.14 -8.81 18.34
N PHE A 158 7.79 -7.65 18.41
CA PHE A 158 8.61 -7.10 17.32
C PHE A 158 9.64 -8.10 16.77
N PRO A 159 10.40 -8.84 17.60
CA PRO A 159 11.36 -9.82 17.07
C PRO A 159 10.72 -10.86 16.15
N GLN A 160 9.52 -11.32 16.49
CA GLN A 160 8.80 -12.31 15.69
C GLN A 160 8.21 -11.71 14.42
N ILE A 161 7.62 -10.52 14.49
CA ILE A 161 7.11 -9.78 13.33
C ILE A 161 8.24 -9.50 12.36
N ILE A 162 9.37 -8.98 12.84
CA ILE A 162 10.56 -8.67 12.03
C ILE A 162 11.08 -9.93 11.34
N LYS A 163 11.24 -11.02 12.08
CA LYS A 163 11.72 -12.30 11.55
C LYS A 163 10.85 -12.79 10.39
N TRP A 164 9.53 -12.80 10.57
CA TRP A 164 8.61 -13.28 9.54
C TRP A 164 8.56 -12.32 8.34
N ALA A 165 8.41 -11.01 8.59
CA ALA A 165 8.32 -10.02 7.53
C ALA A 165 9.59 -9.93 6.68
N LEU A 166 10.78 -10.05 7.28
CA LEU A 166 12.06 -10.08 6.54
C LEU A 166 12.25 -11.40 5.77
N ALA A 167 11.89 -12.53 6.35
CA ALA A 167 11.97 -13.82 5.66
C ALA A 167 11.10 -13.84 4.40
N GLU A 168 9.87 -13.33 4.51
CA GLU A 168 8.96 -13.22 3.38
C GLU A 168 9.39 -12.14 2.38
N GLY A 169 9.68 -10.92 2.87
CA GLY A 169 9.99 -9.77 2.01
C GLY A 169 11.31 -9.89 1.27
N ASN A 170 12.38 -10.31 1.94
CA ASN A 170 13.71 -10.41 1.32
C ASN A 170 13.88 -11.69 0.48
N GLY A 171 13.19 -12.75 0.84
CA GLY A 171 13.34 -14.04 0.17
C GLY A 171 12.41 -14.22 -1.04
N THR A 172 11.29 -13.52 -1.08
CA THR A 172 10.21 -13.81 -2.03
C THR A 172 9.88 -12.64 -2.95
N TYR A 173 10.07 -11.39 -2.49
CA TYR A 173 9.53 -10.23 -3.20
C TYR A 173 10.59 -9.28 -3.75
N PRO A 174 10.41 -8.77 -4.98
CA PRO A 174 11.25 -7.71 -5.52
C PRO A 174 10.90 -6.37 -4.87
N VAL A 175 11.59 -6.02 -3.79
CA VAL A 175 11.35 -4.78 -3.05
C VAL A 175 12.26 -3.65 -3.53
N PRO A 176 11.81 -2.37 -3.59
CA PRO A 176 12.63 -1.25 -4.03
C PRO A 176 13.86 -1.00 -3.16
N VAL A 177 13.73 -1.31 -1.88
CA VAL A 177 14.79 -1.17 -0.87
C VAL A 177 14.78 -2.41 0.01
N ILE A 178 15.92 -3.08 0.13
CA ILE A 178 16.04 -4.26 1.01
C ILE A 178 16.14 -3.79 2.46
N TYR A 179 15.25 -4.31 3.30
CA TYR A 179 15.23 -4.00 4.73
C TYR A 179 16.14 -4.95 5.51
N ASN A 180 16.77 -4.36 6.52
CA ASN A 180 17.39 -5.07 7.63
C ASN A 180 16.49 -4.98 8.88
N GLU A 181 16.89 -5.63 9.96
CA GLU A 181 16.17 -5.64 11.22
C GLU A 181 15.95 -4.22 11.80
N ALA A 182 16.97 -3.37 11.74
CA ALA A 182 16.90 -2.01 12.29
C ALA A 182 15.87 -1.15 11.53
N ARG A 183 15.85 -1.25 10.19
CA ARG A 183 14.90 -0.52 9.37
C ARG A 183 13.47 -1.06 9.52
N MET A 184 13.31 -2.37 9.59
CA MET A 184 12.00 -2.97 9.86
C MET A 184 11.46 -2.54 11.22
N ARG A 185 12.30 -2.52 12.26
CA ARG A 185 11.95 -2.01 13.59
C ARG A 185 11.53 -0.53 13.55
N HIS A 186 12.24 0.30 12.78
CA HIS A 186 11.86 1.70 12.58
C HIS A 186 10.46 1.83 11.99
N VAL A 187 10.14 1.04 10.98
CA VAL A 187 8.79 1.02 10.37
C VAL A 187 7.74 0.55 11.38
N LEU A 188 8.00 -0.50 12.16
CA LEU A 188 7.08 -0.99 13.18
C LEU A 188 6.79 0.06 14.26
N ASN A 189 7.80 0.81 14.71
CA ASN A 189 7.60 1.89 15.69
C ASN A 189 6.66 3.00 15.16
N ARG A 190 6.59 3.19 13.84
CA ARG A 190 5.69 4.16 13.21
C ARG A 190 4.26 3.62 13.01
N ILE A 191 4.09 2.30 13.08
CA ILE A 191 2.79 1.63 12.98
C ILE A 191 2.10 1.58 14.34
N VAL A 192 2.87 1.55 15.44
CA VAL A 192 2.35 1.53 16.79
C VAL A 192 1.93 2.94 17.21
N LEU A 193 0.71 3.07 17.73
CA LEU A 193 0.24 4.29 18.39
C LEU A 193 0.77 4.28 19.83
N GLU A 194 1.39 5.37 20.24
CA GLU A 194 1.70 5.58 21.66
C GLU A 194 0.37 5.74 22.43
N ALA A 195 0.24 5.01 23.52
CA ALA A 195 -0.92 5.03 24.40
C ALA A 195 -1.04 6.35 25.18
#